data_f9171db4c1c9a63d0ea099f323b8e969
#
_entry.id   f9171db4c1c9a63d0ea099f323b8e969
#
_cell.length_a   1.000
_cell.length_b   1.000
_cell.length_c   1.000
_cell.angle_alpha   90.00
_cell.angle_beta   90.00
_cell.angle_gamma   90.00
#
_symmetry.space_group_name_H-M   'P 1'
#
loop_
_entity.id
_entity.type
_entity.pdbx_description
1 polymer ?
#
loop_
_entity_poly.entity_id
_entity_poly.type
_entity_poly.pdbx_seq_one_letter_code
_entity_poly.pdbx_strand_id
1 'polypeptide(L)'
;MEGERSLLLGVGISAVGIGMYVPFSLVFFHHVTGLSFALVGVVLTVTGLIGLAFMPLAGSAVDRFGAKKVNLALYAVRAAGFALYPFAGSLPAFAAVALITALADRSFPIVQQSLIGEVARGAARDRLQASLRALQNAGMGAGALLVSGVLALWGTGAFTHTAWGNAFAFAVAGLLVSRVRPVRDAGTAAARRAPAGYRMVLRDRPFLGLTAANFLTALGYAALSVLFPLYIATWLHGPDSLTGAAFTVNTALCAGIGVLVAGRVRRSGARRTRSAALGSLLFAAAFVAQIVLGTLRPGQTVTLVALLAIVVVYTLGELVHSPSGGALSVSAAPEAVRGRYLATYQLSYSLATALAPSLFTGLLALDGRLPWAVLAVAATGAAAALLRLERHLPAEAVYAEPPVAVVAGSAPRGAEPTAATTAS
;
A
#
# COMPACT_ATOMS: atom_id res chain seq x y z
N MET A 1 -19.48 8.47 -18.30
CA MET A 1 -18.47 9.54 -18.21
C MET A 1 -18.61 10.42 -16.95
N GLU A 2 -19.81 10.94 -16.58
CA GLU A 2 -19.95 11.74 -15.34
C GLU A 2 -19.72 10.94 -14.04
N GLY A 3 -20.21 9.71 -13.96
CA GLY A 3 -19.99 8.88 -12.78
C GLY A 3 -18.53 8.49 -12.54
N GLU A 4 -17.75 8.30 -13.61
CA GLU A 4 -16.32 7.98 -13.55
C GLU A 4 -15.50 9.19 -13.04
N ARG A 5 -15.80 10.38 -13.53
CA ARG A 5 -15.16 11.63 -13.06
C ARG A 5 -15.45 11.88 -11.58
N SER A 6 -16.69 11.67 -11.14
CA SER A 6 -17.07 11.83 -9.73
C SER A 6 -16.36 10.81 -8.84
N LEU A 7 -16.16 9.58 -9.30
CA LEU A 7 -15.38 8.56 -8.58
C LEU A 7 -13.90 8.95 -8.48
N LEU A 8 -13.29 9.39 -9.59
CA LEU A 8 -11.90 9.83 -9.63
C LEU A 8 -11.67 11.01 -8.69
N LEU A 9 -12.51 12.05 -8.75
CA LEU A 9 -12.40 13.21 -7.86
C LEU A 9 -12.60 12.82 -6.39
N GLY A 10 -13.59 11.99 -6.08
CA GLY A 10 -13.85 11.52 -4.72
C GLY A 10 -12.66 10.75 -4.15
N VAL A 11 -12.09 9.83 -4.93
CA VAL A 11 -10.90 9.06 -4.51
C VAL A 11 -9.67 9.97 -4.38
N GLY A 12 -9.48 10.93 -5.27
CA GLY A 12 -8.39 11.90 -5.18
C GLY A 12 -8.44 12.74 -3.91
N ILE A 13 -9.61 13.31 -3.59
CA ILE A 13 -9.82 14.09 -2.36
C ILE A 13 -9.64 13.22 -1.11
N SER A 14 -10.20 12.01 -1.12
CA SER A 14 -9.97 11.04 -0.04
C SER A 14 -8.48 10.71 0.15
N ALA A 15 -7.72 10.60 -0.94
CA ALA A 15 -6.30 10.33 -0.89
C ALA A 15 -5.49 11.49 -0.30
N VAL A 16 -5.88 12.74 -0.59
CA VAL A 16 -5.30 13.93 0.10
C VAL A 16 -5.54 13.83 1.60
N GLY A 17 -6.76 13.53 2.03
CA GLY A 17 -7.08 13.31 3.43
C GLY A 17 -6.19 12.22 4.06
N ILE A 18 -6.09 11.06 3.42
CA ILE A 18 -5.22 9.96 3.88
C ILE A 18 -3.77 10.44 4.00
N GLY A 19 -3.26 11.19 3.02
CA GLY A 19 -1.90 11.75 3.04
C GLY A 19 -1.65 12.74 4.18
N MET A 20 -2.68 13.41 4.68
CA MET A 20 -2.55 14.35 5.80
C MET A 20 -2.31 13.67 7.15
N TYR A 21 -2.69 12.40 7.34
CA TYR A 21 -2.53 11.74 8.64
C TYR A 21 -1.66 10.47 8.60
N VAL A 22 -1.70 9.69 7.52
CA VAL A 22 -0.97 8.41 7.46
C VAL A 22 0.54 8.56 7.67
N PRO A 23 1.22 9.54 7.05
CA PRO A 23 2.64 9.77 7.27
C PRO A 23 3.01 10.14 8.71
N PHE A 24 2.05 10.59 9.50
CA PHE A 24 2.24 11.06 10.86
C PHE A 24 1.42 10.26 11.88
N SER A 25 0.88 9.10 11.50
CA SER A 25 -0.23 8.46 12.22
C SER A 25 -0.05 8.38 13.75
N LEU A 26 1.10 7.93 14.25
CA LEU A 26 1.37 7.86 15.69
C LEU A 26 1.50 9.24 16.31
N VAL A 27 2.24 10.16 15.66
CA VAL A 27 2.43 11.54 16.14
C VAL A 27 1.11 12.29 16.11
N PHE A 28 0.34 12.13 15.02
CA PHE A 28 -0.98 12.72 14.86
C PHE A 28 -1.93 12.31 16.01
N PHE A 29 -2.10 11.00 16.25
CA PHE A 29 -3.00 10.54 17.30
C PHE A 29 -2.50 10.91 18.70
N HIS A 30 -1.19 10.88 18.96
CA HIS A 30 -0.62 11.35 20.21
C HIS A 30 -1.02 12.80 20.51
N HIS A 31 -0.80 13.71 19.55
CA HIS A 31 -1.12 15.14 19.75
C HIS A 31 -2.62 15.42 19.80
N VAL A 32 -3.44 14.71 19.01
CA VAL A 32 -4.89 14.93 18.97
C VAL A 32 -5.59 14.39 20.20
N THR A 33 -5.09 13.28 20.81
CA THR A 33 -5.74 12.61 21.93
C THR A 33 -5.03 12.85 23.28
N GLY A 34 -3.77 13.31 23.26
CA GLY A 34 -2.95 13.46 24.49
C GLY A 34 -2.45 12.14 25.08
N LEU A 35 -2.73 10.98 24.45
CA LEU A 35 -2.30 9.65 24.94
C LEU A 35 -0.84 9.38 24.60
N SER A 36 -0.15 8.54 25.40
CA SER A 36 1.23 8.14 25.13
C SER A 36 1.35 7.37 23.82
N PHE A 37 2.53 7.48 23.14
CA PHE A 37 2.80 6.74 21.90
C PHE A 37 2.59 5.23 22.04
N ALA A 38 2.96 4.64 23.19
CA ALA A 38 2.78 3.22 23.45
C ALA A 38 1.29 2.83 23.47
N LEU A 39 0.45 3.60 24.16
CA LEU A 39 -1.00 3.36 24.20
C LEU A 39 -1.63 3.53 22.82
N VAL A 40 -1.28 4.59 22.10
CA VAL A 40 -1.73 4.81 20.72
C VAL A 40 -1.32 3.62 19.84
N GLY A 41 -0.06 3.18 19.92
CA GLY A 41 0.45 2.04 19.16
C GLY A 41 -0.32 0.74 19.43
N VAL A 42 -0.58 0.43 20.70
CA VAL A 42 -1.37 -0.76 21.11
C VAL A 42 -2.79 -0.68 20.57
N VAL A 43 -3.47 0.47 20.74
CA VAL A 43 -4.85 0.65 20.27
C VAL A 43 -4.91 0.48 18.75
N LEU A 44 -4.02 1.13 18.00
CA LEU A 44 -4.00 1.02 16.52
C LEU A 44 -3.71 -0.42 16.07
N THR A 45 -2.85 -1.15 16.76
CA THR A 45 -2.58 -2.55 16.46
C THR A 45 -3.79 -3.43 16.73
N VAL A 46 -4.37 -3.36 17.94
CA VAL A 46 -5.53 -4.19 18.32
C VAL A 46 -6.71 -3.90 17.39
N THR A 47 -7.05 -2.62 17.20
CA THR A 47 -8.16 -2.22 16.33
C THR A 47 -7.91 -2.59 14.87
N GLY A 48 -6.66 -2.49 14.39
CA GLY A 48 -6.25 -2.92 13.06
C GLY A 48 -6.41 -4.42 12.85
N LEU A 49 -6.03 -5.25 13.84
CA LEU A 49 -6.21 -6.72 13.80
C LEU A 49 -7.69 -7.10 13.81
N ILE A 50 -8.50 -6.46 14.66
CA ILE A 50 -9.95 -6.65 14.68
C ILE A 50 -10.54 -6.26 13.32
N GLY A 51 -10.10 -5.14 12.75
CA GLY A 51 -10.51 -4.68 11.41
C GLY A 51 -10.24 -5.71 10.32
N LEU A 52 -9.09 -6.40 10.37
CA LEU A 52 -8.77 -7.48 9.43
C LEU A 52 -9.74 -8.67 9.58
N ALA A 53 -10.10 -9.05 10.80
CA ALA A 53 -11.05 -10.13 11.04
C ALA A 53 -12.46 -9.79 10.52
N PHE A 54 -12.81 -8.52 10.41
CA PHE A 54 -14.09 -8.04 9.90
C PHE A 54 -14.17 -7.91 8.38
N MET A 55 -13.07 -8.00 7.64
CA MET A 55 -13.06 -7.87 6.17
C MET A 55 -14.05 -8.79 5.45
N PRO A 56 -14.26 -10.07 5.84
CA PRO A 56 -15.27 -10.94 5.20
C PRO A 56 -16.70 -10.40 5.34
N LEU A 57 -17.02 -9.74 6.46
CA LEU A 57 -18.34 -9.15 6.68
C LEU A 57 -18.60 -7.97 5.75
N ALA A 58 -17.56 -7.19 5.40
CA ALA A 58 -17.69 -6.14 4.40
C ALA A 58 -18.05 -6.70 3.02
N GLY A 59 -17.46 -7.84 2.63
CA GLY A 59 -17.86 -8.56 1.41
C GLY A 59 -19.32 -8.96 1.42
N SER A 60 -19.79 -9.55 2.52
CA SER A 60 -21.21 -9.95 2.69
C SER A 60 -22.15 -8.73 2.67
N ALA A 61 -21.73 -7.60 3.24
CA ALA A 61 -22.49 -6.35 3.18
C ALA A 61 -22.61 -5.82 1.74
N VAL A 62 -21.53 -5.91 0.94
CA VAL A 62 -21.55 -5.56 -0.49
C VAL A 62 -22.55 -6.43 -1.25
N ASP A 63 -22.55 -7.75 -1.01
CA ASP A 63 -23.47 -8.68 -1.66
C ASP A 63 -24.93 -8.37 -1.33
N ARG A 64 -25.21 -7.92 -0.10
CA ARG A 64 -26.57 -7.64 0.38
C ARG A 64 -27.07 -6.24 0.01
N PHE A 65 -26.23 -5.22 0.12
CA PHE A 65 -26.63 -3.81 0.03
C PHE A 65 -26.11 -3.11 -1.24
N GLY A 66 -25.19 -3.74 -2.00
CA GLY A 66 -24.48 -3.20 -3.15
C GLY A 66 -23.25 -2.38 -2.75
N ALA A 67 -22.22 -2.40 -3.62
CA ALA A 67 -20.93 -1.77 -3.30
C ALA A 67 -21.04 -0.27 -3.07
N LYS A 68 -21.88 0.44 -3.83
CA LYS A 68 -22.06 1.90 -3.68
C LYS A 68 -22.55 2.29 -2.28
N LYS A 69 -23.61 1.64 -1.77
CA LYS A 69 -24.19 1.97 -0.46
C LYS A 69 -23.20 1.69 0.67
N VAL A 70 -22.52 0.55 0.61
CA VAL A 70 -21.50 0.18 1.60
C VAL A 70 -20.32 1.16 1.54
N ASN A 71 -19.85 1.54 0.36
CA ASN A 71 -18.77 2.52 0.20
C ASN A 71 -19.13 3.88 0.80
N LEU A 72 -20.36 4.37 0.59
CA LEU A 72 -20.85 5.62 1.20
C LEU A 72 -20.91 5.53 2.72
N ALA A 73 -21.37 4.40 3.27
CA ALA A 73 -21.38 4.17 4.71
C ALA A 73 -19.94 4.21 5.29
N LEU A 74 -18.97 3.59 4.60
CA LEU A 74 -17.57 3.64 5.01
C LEU A 74 -17.00 5.07 4.99
N TYR A 75 -17.31 5.87 3.97
CA TYR A 75 -16.94 7.28 3.95
C TYR A 75 -17.56 8.07 5.11
N ALA A 76 -18.84 7.84 5.42
CA ALA A 76 -19.51 8.49 6.53
C ALA A 76 -18.88 8.11 7.88
N VAL A 77 -18.57 6.83 8.09
CA VAL A 77 -17.89 6.33 9.29
C VAL A 77 -16.50 6.98 9.44
N ARG A 78 -15.73 7.06 8.36
CA ARG A 78 -14.41 7.70 8.37
C ARG A 78 -14.50 9.20 8.67
N ALA A 79 -15.44 9.90 8.03
CA ALA A 79 -15.66 11.32 8.29
C ALA A 79 -16.05 11.59 9.74
N ALA A 80 -17.01 10.81 10.29
CA ALA A 80 -17.41 10.91 11.69
C ALA A 80 -16.26 10.56 12.65
N GLY A 81 -15.51 9.49 12.38
CA GLY A 81 -14.36 9.08 13.19
C GLY A 81 -13.30 10.18 13.28
N PHE A 82 -12.91 10.77 12.15
CA PHE A 82 -11.92 11.86 12.13
C PHE A 82 -12.44 13.14 12.78
N ALA A 83 -13.74 13.43 12.69
CA ALA A 83 -14.35 14.55 13.41
C ALA A 83 -14.36 14.34 14.94
N LEU A 84 -14.44 13.08 15.38
CA LEU A 84 -14.52 12.71 16.81
C LEU A 84 -13.14 12.56 17.47
N TYR A 85 -12.06 12.27 16.74
CA TYR A 85 -10.73 12.07 17.34
C TYR A 85 -10.26 13.21 18.25
N PRO A 86 -10.46 14.51 17.95
CA PRO A 86 -10.08 15.61 18.85
C PRO A 86 -10.78 15.58 20.22
N PHE A 87 -11.92 14.89 20.33
CA PHE A 87 -12.67 14.74 21.58
C PHE A 87 -12.37 13.44 22.30
N ALA A 88 -11.56 12.56 21.72
CA ALA A 88 -11.24 11.24 22.25
C ALA A 88 -10.00 11.26 23.17
N GLY A 89 -9.97 12.18 24.17
CA GLY A 89 -8.84 12.37 25.10
C GLY A 89 -8.69 11.26 26.16
N SER A 90 -9.58 10.26 26.21
CA SER A 90 -9.45 9.11 27.10
C SER A 90 -9.19 7.82 26.32
N LEU A 91 -8.49 6.86 26.94
CA LEU A 91 -8.19 5.58 26.29
C LEU A 91 -9.43 4.83 25.78
N PRO A 92 -10.55 4.72 26.55
CA PRO A 92 -11.75 4.06 26.04
C PRO A 92 -12.39 4.80 24.86
N ALA A 93 -12.45 6.14 24.90
CA ALA A 93 -13.00 6.94 23.83
C ALA A 93 -12.15 6.80 22.55
N PHE A 94 -10.82 6.89 22.69
CA PHE A 94 -9.90 6.70 21.56
C PHE A 94 -10.03 5.29 20.98
N ALA A 95 -10.05 4.25 21.82
CA ALA A 95 -10.18 2.86 21.36
C ALA A 95 -11.50 2.62 20.61
N ALA A 96 -12.62 3.19 21.08
CA ALA A 96 -13.91 3.07 20.41
C ALA A 96 -13.90 3.75 19.03
N VAL A 97 -13.43 4.99 18.94
CA VAL A 97 -13.33 5.72 17.67
C VAL A 97 -12.35 5.04 16.72
N ALA A 98 -11.19 4.62 17.23
CA ALA A 98 -10.18 3.91 16.43
C ALA A 98 -10.68 2.56 15.90
N LEU A 99 -11.45 1.81 16.72
CA LEU A 99 -12.04 0.55 16.29
C LEU A 99 -13.00 0.75 15.12
N ILE A 100 -13.96 1.66 15.27
CA ILE A 100 -14.97 1.92 14.24
C ILE A 100 -14.28 2.42 12.96
N THR A 101 -13.29 3.29 13.08
CA THR A 101 -12.53 3.82 11.94
C THR A 101 -11.70 2.72 11.28
N ALA A 102 -11.03 1.85 12.08
CA ALA A 102 -10.23 0.74 11.55
C ALA A 102 -11.09 -0.29 10.81
N LEU A 103 -12.31 -0.58 11.28
CA LEU A 103 -13.26 -1.44 10.55
C LEU A 103 -13.56 -0.86 9.16
N ALA A 104 -13.77 0.45 9.08
CA ALA A 104 -14.02 1.12 7.81
C ALA A 104 -12.77 1.12 6.92
N ASP A 105 -11.61 1.45 7.45
CA ASP A 105 -10.35 1.53 6.70
C ASP A 105 -9.92 0.18 6.12
N ARG A 106 -10.01 -0.90 6.89
CA ARG A 106 -9.66 -2.26 6.43
C ARG A 106 -10.65 -2.82 5.43
N SER A 107 -11.93 -2.44 5.52
CA SER A 107 -12.98 -2.85 4.59
C SER A 107 -12.96 -2.06 3.27
N PHE A 108 -12.48 -0.83 3.29
CA PHE A 108 -12.56 0.12 2.19
C PHE A 108 -11.97 -0.40 0.86
N PRO A 109 -10.76 -1.01 0.81
CA PRO A 109 -10.17 -1.48 -0.45
C PRO A 109 -11.04 -2.53 -1.16
N ILE A 110 -11.66 -3.46 -0.42
CA ILE A 110 -12.52 -4.51 -0.98
C ILE A 110 -13.79 -3.90 -1.57
N VAL A 111 -14.42 -3.01 -0.81
CA VAL A 111 -15.66 -2.34 -1.22
C VAL A 111 -15.41 -1.42 -2.42
N GLN A 112 -14.29 -0.71 -2.44
CA GLN A 112 -13.89 0.13 -3.56
C GLN A 112 -13.63 -0.68 -4.82
N GLN A 113 -12.95 -1.83 -4.74
CA GLN A 113 -12.73 -2.73 -5.87
C GLN A 113 -14.04 -3.27 -6.43
N SER A 114 -14.99 -3.59 -5.56
CA SER A 114 -16.32 -4.00 -5.96
C SER A 114 -17.07 -2.88 -6.69
N LEU A 115 -17.00 -1.65 -6.17
CA LEU A 115 -17.61 -0.47 -6.80
C LEU A 115 -17.00 -0.20 -8.20
N ILE A 116 -15.69 -0.32 -8.34
CA ILE A 116 -15.02 -0.17 -9.65
C ILE A 116 -15.55 -1.21 -10.63
N GLY A 117 -15.79 -2.45 -10.19
CA GLY A 117 -16.38 -3.50 -11.01
C GLY A 117 -17.84 -3.23 -11.42
N GLU A 118 -18.59 -2.45 -10.61
CA GLU A 118 -19.96 -2.00 -10.95
C GLU A 118 -19.96 -0.80 -11.93
N VAL A 119 -18.87 -0.01 -12.00
CA VAL A 119 -18.77 1.21 -12.82
C VAL A 119 -18.15 0.94 -14.19
N ALA A 120 -17.16 0.04 -14.29
CA ALA A 120 -16.42 -0.21 -15.51
C ALA A 120 -16.12 -1.69 -15.74
N ARG A 121 -16.03 -2.13 -17.01
CA ARG A 121 -15.71 -3.50 -17.43
C ARG A 121 -14.58 -3.55 -18.46
N GLY A 122 -13.87 -4.68 -18.53
CA GLY A 122 -12.80 -4.92 -19.51
C GLY A 122 -11.72 -3.82 -19.48
N ALA A 123 -11.23 -3.40 -20.62
CA ALA A 123 -10.17 -2.40 -20.77
C ALA A 123 -10.50 -1.03 -20.12
N ALA A 124 -11.79 -0.67 -19.99
CA ALA A 124 -12.22 0.54 -19.29
C ALA A 124 -11.97 0.41 -17.77
N ARG A 125 -12.20 -0.78 -17.19
CA ARG A 125 -11.90 -1.07 -15.79
C ARG A 125 -10.40 -0.95 -15.50
N ASP A 126 -9.56 -1.49 -16.37
CA ASP A 126 -8.09 -1.44 -16.19
C ASP A 126 -7.57 0.00 -16.25
N ARG A 127 -8.08 0.81 -17.19
CA ARG A 127 -7.77 2.24 -17.26
C ARG A 127 -8.24 3.00 -16.04
N LEU A 128 -9.47 2.75 -15.57
CA LEU A 128 -10.00 3.37 -14.37
C LEU A 128 -9.16 3.02 -13.13
N GLN A 129 -8.78 1.75 -12.96
CA GLN A 129 -7.91 1.32 -11.86
C GLN A 129 -6.53 1.98 -11.91
N ALA A 130 -5.92 2.10 -13.09
CA ALA A 130 -4.64 2.78 -13.25
C ALA A 130 -4.75 4.26 -12.90
N SER A 131 -5.80 4.94 -13.35
CA SER A 131 -6.05 6.35 -13.04
C SER A 131 -6.31 6.57 -11.54
N LEU A 132 -7.08 5.67 -10.90
CA LEU A 132 -7.34 5.73 -9.46
C LEU A 132 -6.06 5.55 -8.64
N ARG A 133 -5.19 4.61 -9.02
CA ARG A 133 -3.89 4.42 -8.35
C ARG A 133 -2.98 5.63 -8.48
N ALA A 134 -2.89 6.20 -9.70
CA ALA A 134 -2.10 7.41 -9.92
C ALA A 134 -2.62 8.57 -9.08
N LEU A 135 -3.93 8.75 -9.02
CA LEU A 135 -4.58 9.81 -8.25
C LEU A 135 -4.46 9.59 -6.74
N GLN A 136 -4.52 8.34 -6.26
CA GLN A 136 -4.25 7.99 -4.87
C GLN A 136 -2.82 8.36 -4.46
N ASN A 137 -1.83 8.00 -5.26
CA ASN A 137 -0.43 8.33 -4.96
C ASN A 137 -0.19 9.83 -4.99
N ALA A 138 -0.69 10.53 -6.00
CA ALA A 138 -0.58 11.99 -6.10
C ALA A 138 -1.30 12.70 -4.94
N GLY A 139 -2.51 12.24 -4.59
CA GLY A 139 -3.29 12.76 -3.48
C GLY A 139 -2.61 12.55 -2.13
N MET A 140 -2.06 11.37 -1.87
CA MET A 140 -1.29 11.09 -0.65
C MET A 140 -0.07 12.01 -0.53
N GLY A 141 0.69 12.20 -1.61
CA GLY A 141 1.83 13.12 -1.64
C GLY A 141 1.41 14.57 -1.39
N ALA A 142 0.35 15.03 -2.06
CA ALA A 142 -0.19 16.37 -1.85
C ALA A 142 -0.67 16.57 -0.41
N GLY A 143 -1.34 15.59 0.18
CA GLY A 143 -1.79 15.62 1.58
C GLY A 143 -0.62 15.70 2.56
N ALA A 144 0.45 14.92 2.34
CA ALA A 144 1.65 14.96 3.16
C ALA A 144 2.36 16.33 3.09
N LEU A 145 2.41 16.95 1.90
CA LEU A 145 2.95 18.30 1.72
C LEU A 145 2.08 19.35 2.43
N LEU A 146 0.75 19.26 2.27
CA LEU A 146 -0.17 20.18 2.91
C LEU A 146 0.00 20.19 4.43
N VAL A 147 -0.04 19.00 5.06
CA VAL A 147 0.11 18.91 6.52
C VAL A 147 1.50 19.36 6.96
N SER A 148 2.55 19.07 6.19
CA SER A 148 3.91 19.53 6.53
C SER A 148 4.02 21.04 6.50
N GLY A 149 3.41 21.70 5.51
CA GLY A 149 3.32 23.15 5.45
C GLY A 149 2.52 23.74 6.61
N VAL A 150 1.39 23.12 6.93
CA VAL A 150 0.53 23.52 8.06
C VAL A 150 1.30 23.39 9.39
N LEU A 151 2.01 22.29 9.62
CA LEU A 151 2.81 22.07 10.82
C LEU A 151 4.01 23.04 10.92
N ALA A 152 4.63 23.37 9.78
CA ALA A 152 5.72 24.35 9.74
C ALA A 152 5.26 25.77 10.13
N LEU A 153 4.01 26.14 9.79
CA LEU A 153 3.46 27.47 10.07
C LEU A 153 2.80 27.57 11.45
N TRP A 154 2.10 26.55 11.90
CA TRP A 154 1.28 26.58 13.13
C TRP A 154 1.68 25.57 14.20
N GLY A 155 2.75 24.81 13.97
CA GLY A 155 3.24 23.82 14.93
C GLY A 155 2.29 22.62 15.13
N THR A 156 2.54 21.82 16.15
CA THR A 156 1.83 20.54 16.41
C THR A 156 0.36 20.73 16.78
N GLY A 157 -0.05 21.90 17.30
CA GLY A 157 -1.46 22.22 17.55
C GLY A 157 -2.34 22.17 16.30
N ALA A 158 -1.72 22.25 15.12
CA ALA A 158 -2.41 22.14 13.84
C ALA A 158 -2.95 20.71 13.55
N PHE A 159 -2.50 19.69 14.25
CA PHE A 159 -3.02 18.31 14.05
C PHE A 159 -4.53 18.21 14.32
N THR A 160 -5.06 18.96 15.27
CA THR A 160 -6.52 19.03 15.53
C THR A 160 -7.27 19.56 14.30
N HIS A 161 -6.76 20.62 13.66
CA HIS A 161 -7.34 21.16 12.44
C HIS A 161 -7.19 20.19 11.26
N THR A 162 -6.09 19.45 11.19
CA THR A 162 -5.92 18.41 10.15
C THR A 162 -6.87 17.23 10.34
N ALA A 163 -7.26 16.89 11.58
CA ALA A 163 -8.30 15.89 11.85
C ALA A 163 -9.64 16.30 11.21
N TRP A 164 -10.06 17.56 11.42
CA TRP A 164 -11.29 18.06 10.81
C TRP A 164 -11.17 18.23 9.30
N GLY A 165 -9.99 18.61 8.79
CA GLY A 165 -9.68 18.62 7.36
C GLY A 165 -9.86 17.24 6.73
N ASN A 166 -9.42 16.18 7.42
CA ASN A 166 -9.65 14.80 7.01
C ASN A 166 -11.12 14.42 7.01
N ALA A 167 -11.84 14.76 8.09
CA ALA A 167 -13.28 14.53 8.18
C ALA A 167 -14.02 15.18 7.01
N PHE A 168 -13.67 16.43 6.69
CA PHE A 168 -14.22 17.16 5.56
C PHE A 168 -13.87 16.49 4.22
N ALA A 169 -12.63 16.08 4.01
CA ALA A 169 -12.19 15.40 2.80
C ALA A 169 -12.98 14.08 2.57
N PHE A 170 -13.18 13.27 3.62
CA PHE A 170 -14.00 12.06 3.51
C PHE A 170 -15.48 12.33 3.27
N ALA A 171 -16.04 13.38 3.89
CA ALA A 171 -17.41 13.79 3.64
C ALA A 171 -17.63 14.24 2.19
N VAL A 172 -16.74 15.08 1.65
CA VAL A 172 -16.76 15.53 0.25
C VAL A 172 -16.56 14.35 -0.70
N ALA A 173 -15.62 13.43 -0.40
CA ALA A 173 -15.42 12.22 -1.19
C ALA A 173 -16.68 11.36 -1.23
N GLY A 174 -17.34 11.15 -0.09
CA GLY A 174 -18.61 10.45 -0.01
C GLY A 174 -19.70 11.12 -0.84
N LEU A 175 -19.81 12.46 -0.77
CA LEU A 175 -20.77 13.23 -1.56
C LEU A 175 -20.52 13.11 -3.07
N LEU A 176 -19.26 13.11 -3.51
CA LEU A 176 -18.91 12.91 -4.91
C LEU A 176 -19.23 11.47 -5.36
N VAL A 177 -18.88 10.46 -4.55
CA VAL A 177 -19.21 9.06 -4.84
C VAL A 177 -20.73 8.82 -4.83
N SER A 178 -21.51 9.58 -4.08
CA SER A 178 -22.99 9.47 -4.12
C SER A 178 -23.57 9.75 -5.51
N ARG A 179 -22.89 10.56 -6.32
CA ARG A 179 -23.28 10.88 -7.70
C ARG A 179 -22.90 9.79 -8.71
N VAL A 180 -22.08 8.82 -8.32
CA VAL A 180 -21.73 7.68 -9.17
C VAL A 180 -22.96 6.85 -9.46
N ARG A 181 -23.21 6.56 -10.72
CA ARG A 181 -24.31 5.67 -11.17
C ARG A 181 -23.70 4.33 -11.56
N PRO A 182 -23.87 3.26 -10.77
CA PRO A 182 -23.46 1.92 -11.18
C PRO A 182 -24.20 1.52 -12.45
N VAL A 183 -23.51 0.87 -13.39
CA VAL A 183 -24.15 0.23 -14.52
C VAL A 183 -24.92 -0.96 -13.96
N ARG A 184 -26.25 -0.86 -13.97
CA ARG A 184 -27.15 -1.87 -13.43
C ARG A 184 -27.11 -3.12 -14.33
N ASP A 185 -26.32 -4.08 -13.89
CA ASP A 185 -26.50 -5.51 -14.13
C ASP A 185 -25.72 -6.25 -13.04
N ALA A 186 -26.20 -6.14 -11.83
CA ALA A 186 -25.73 -6.93 -10.68
C ALA A 186 -26.29 -8.37 -10.68
N GLY A 187 -26.70 -8.82 -11.85
CA GLY A 187 -27.04 -10.21 -12.06
C GLY A 187 -25.77 -10.97 -12.48
N THR A 188 -25.31 -11.89 -11.63
CA THR A 188 -24.37 -12.96 -11.96
C THR A 188 -22.88 -12.77 -11.68
N ALA A 189 -22.47 -12.11 -10.65
CA ALA A 189 -21.10 -12.32 -10.17
C ALA A 189 -21.02 -13.00 -8.80
N ALA A 190 -22.04 -13.74 -8.40
CA ALA A 190 -21.83 -14.91 -7.57
C ALA A 190 -21.21 -16.01 -8.45
N ALA A 191 -19.98 -15.79 -8.95
CA ALA A 191 -19.16 -16.88 -9.43
C ALA A 191 -19.10 -17.87 -8.27
N ARG A 192 -19.80 -19.00 -8.45
CA ARG A 192 -19.81 -20.16 -7.56
C ARG A 192 -18.38 -20.42 -7.12
N ARG A 193 -18.02 -19.90 -5.95
CA ARG A 193 -16.76 -20.23 -5.31
C ARG A 193 -16.84 -21.71 -5.01
N ALA A 194 -16.20 -22.52 -5.85
CA ALA A 194 -16.00 -23.92 -5.55
C ALA A 194 -15.45 -24.02 -4.12
N PRO A 195 -15.95 -24.94 -3.29
CA PRO A 195 -15.53 -25.08 -1.89
C PRO A 195 -14.17 -25.79 -1.79
N ALA A 196 -13.16 -25.30 -2.51
CA ALA A 196 -11.81 -25.77 -2.34
C ALA A 196 -11.20 -24.94 -1.19
N GLY A 197 -10.98 -25.59 -0.04
CA GLY A 197 -10.50 -24.94 1.18
C GLY A 197 -9.12 -24.31 1.03
N TYR A 198 -8.77 -23.36 1.91
CA TYR A 198 -7.44 -22.77 2.06
C TYR A 198 -6.33 -23.81 2.37
N ARG A 199 -6.71 -25.07 2.64
CA ARG A 199 -5.79 -26.17 2.93
C ARG A 199 -4.76 -26.38 1.83
N MET A 200 -5.09 -26.13 0.56
CA MET A 200 -4.14 -26.20 -0.55
C MET A 200 -3.06 -25.14 -0.42
N VAL A 201 -3.43 -23.87 -0.14
CA VAL A 201 -2.48 -22.76 0.06
C VAL A 201 -1.57 -23.05 1.27
N LEU A 202 -2.15 -23.56 2.38
CA LEU A 202 -1.40 -23.88 3.61
C LEU A 202 -0.47 -25.10 3.45
N ARG A 203 -0.61 -25.89 2.40
CA ARG A 203 0.29 -27.00 2.08
C ARG A 203 1.40 -26.64 1.09
N ASP A 204 1.25 -25.53 0.38
CA ASP A 204 2.23 -25.04 -0.58
C ASP A 204 3.36 -24.30 0.16
N ARG A 205 4.36 -25.06 0.59
CA ARG A 205 5.51 -24.55 1.33
C ARG A 205 6.27 -23.43 0.59
N PRO A 206 6.56 -23.54 -0.72
CA PRO A 206 7.20 -22.46 -1.47
C PRO A 206 6.38 -21.16 -1.45
N PHE A 207 5.08 -21.25 -1.64
CA PHE A 207 4.21 -20.06 -1.61
C PHE A 207 4.08 -19.48 -0.19
N LEU A 208 4.01 -20.31 0.83
CA LEU A 208 4.06 -19.82 2.23
C LEU A 208 5.39 -19.13 2.55
N GLY A 209 6.50 -19.66 2.03
CA GLY A 209 7.81 -19.01 2.13
C GLY A 209 7.82 -17.62 1.47
N LEU A 210 7.21 -17.48 0.29
CA LEU A 210 7.03 -16.21 -0.40
C LEU A 210 6.14 -15.25 0.41
N THR A 211 5.08 -15.78 1.01
CA THR A 211 4.16 -15.03 1.89
C THR A 211 4.88 -14.56 3.17
N ALA A 212 5.73 -15.38 3.76
CA ALA A 212 6.55 -15.00 4.91
C ALA A 212 7.60 -13.93 4.55
N ALA A 213 8.27 -14.05 3.40
CA ALA A 213 9.17 -13.03 2.90
C ALA A 213 8.44 -11.69 2.68
N ASN A 214 7.21 -11.73 2.15
CA ASN A 214 6.37 -10.55 1.99
C ASN A 214 6.00 -9.91 3.34
N PHE A 215 5.69 -10.70 4.37
CA PHE A 215 5.43 -10.19 5.72
C PHE A 215 6.65 -9.41 6.26
N LEU A 216 7.84 -9.99 6.15
CA LEU A 216 9.07 -9.34 6.61
C LEU A 216 9.36 -8.05 5.84
N THR A 217 9.16 -8.04 4.52
CA THR A 217 9.35 -6.85 3.71
C THR A 217 8.26 -5.79 3.99
N ALA A 218 7.03 -6.23 4.28
CA ALA A 218 5.92 -5.33 4.58
C ALA A 218 6.13 -4.54 5.89
N LEU A 219 6.84 -5.09 6.87
CA LEU A 219 7.31 -4.33 8.03
C LEU A 219 8.23 -3.19 7.59
N GLY A 220 9.11 -3.43 6.61
CA GLY A 220 9.96 -2.40 6.00
C GLY A 220 9.15 -1.30 5.32
N TYR A 221 8.07 -1.64 4.59
CA TYR A 221 7.16 -0.65 3.99
C TYR A 221 6.46 0.22 5.03
N ALA A 222 6.12 -0.34 6.19
CA ALA A 222 5.52 0.42 7.28
C ALA A 222 6.50 1.40 7.95
N ALA A 223 7.81 1.22 7.75
CA ALA A 223 8.82 2.05 8.41
C ALA A 223 8.69 3.53 8.07
N LEU A 224 8.48 3.87 6.79
CA LEU A 224 8.39 5.27 6.37
C LEU A 224 7.17 5.98 6.96
N SER A 225 6.02 5.30 7.07
CA SER A 225 4.77 5.91 7.52
C SER A 225 4.54 5.84 9.04
N VAL A 226 5.17 4.90 9.73
CA VAL A 226 4.92 4.66 11.15
C VAL A 226 6.17 4.94 12.00
N LEU A 227 7.30 4.32 11.65
CA LEU A 227 8.52 4.42 12.47
C LEU A 227 9.25 5.75 12.26
N PHE A 228 9.41 6.19 11.01
CA PHE A 228 10.23 7.35 10.68
C PHE A 228 9.72 8.66 11.33
N PRO A 229 8.41 9.00 11.28
CA PRO A 229 7.87 10.15 12.00
C PRO A 229 8.05 10.05 13.51
N LEU A 230 7.79 8.86 14.07
CA LEU A 230 7.96 8.61 15.49
C LEU A 230 9.43 8.75 15.93
N TYR A 231 10.36 8.23 15.14
CA TYR A 231 11.80 8.34 15.38
C TYR A 231 12.29 9.78 15.34
N ILE A 232 11.81 10.58 14.37
CA ILE A 232 12.12 12.02 14.30
C ILE A 232 11.61 12.73 15.54
N ALA A 233 10.36 12.50 15.93
CA ALA A 233 9.73 13.20 17.05
C ALA A 233 10.35 12.82 18.41
N THR A 234 10.66 11.54 18.63
CA THR A 234 11.02 11.04 19.97
C THR A 234 12.52 10.83 20.18
N TRP A 235 13.27 10.52 19.11
CA TRP A 235 14.70 10.19 19.22
C TRP A 235 15.62 11.29 18.69
N LEU A 236 15.29 11.86 17.54
CA LEU A 236 16.08 12.92 16.93
C LEU A 236 15.66 14.31 17.40
N HIS A 237 14.46 14.45 18.01
CA HIS A 237 13.85 15.73 18.39
C HIS A 237 13.88 16.76 17.22
N GLY A 238 13.65 16.22 16.01
CA GLY A 238 13.64 17.02 14.78
C GLY A 238 12.28 17.63 14.48
N PRO A 239 12.23 18.59 13.55
CA PRO A 239 10.96 19.21 13.16
C PRO A 239 10.06 18.22 12.40
N ASP A 240 8.73 18.26 12.64
CA ASP A 240 7.75 17.42 11.98
C ASP A 240 7.71 17.62 10.44
N SER A 241 8.10 18.81 9.97
CA SER A 241 8.23 19.09 8.53
C SER A 241 9.22 18.17 7.81
N LEU A 242 10.18 17.58 8.54
CA LEU A 242 11.14 16.62 7.97
C LEU A 242 10.45 15.32 7.53
N THR A 243 9.44 14.88 8.27
CA THR A 243 8.60 13.75 7.86
C THR A 243 7.92 14.01 6.52
N GLY A 244 7.33 15.19 6.36
CA GLY A 244 6.72 15.57 5.10
C GLY A 244 7.70 15.69 3.94
N ALA A 245 8.90 16.24 4.20
CA ALA A 245 9.97 16.27 3.20
C ALA A 245 10.35 14.86 2.74
N ALA A 246 10.48 13.90 3.67
CA ALA A 246 10.76 12.50 3.37
C ALA A 246 9.67 11.86 2.50
N PHE A 247 8.40 12.07 2.84
CA PHE A 247 7.27 11.60 2.04
C PHE A 247 7.22 12.24 0.66
N THR A 248 7.55 13.53 0.57
CA THR A 248 7.64 14.24 -0.70
C THR A 248 8.70 13.63 -1.60
N VAL A 249 9.90 13.40 -1.08
CA VAL A 249 11.00 12.76 -1.81
C VAL A 249 10.58 11.35 -2.27
N ASN A 250 9.99 10.55 -1.38
CA ASN A 250 9.49 9.22 -1.74
C ASN A 250 8.44 9.30 -2.87
N THR A 251 7.42 10.13 -2.72
CA THR A 251 6.36 10.27 -3.72
C THR A 251 6.89 10.80 -5.05
N ALA A 252 7.77 11.79 -5.03
CA ALA A 252 8.37 12.36 -6.24
C ALA A 252 9.23 11.32 -6.99
N LEU A 253 10.01 10.51 -6.29
CA LEU A 253 10.78 9.42 -6.88
C LEU A 253 9.86 8.33 -7.44
N CYS A 254 8.83 7.92 -6.70
CA CYS A 254 7.87 6.93 -7.17
C CYS A 254 7.15 7.39 -8.44
N ALA A 255 6.73 8.65 -8.49
CA ALA A 255 6.06 9.22 -9.66
C ALA A 255 7.00 9.48 -10.84
N GLY A 256 8.20 10.01 -10.56
CA GLY A 256 9.16 10.44 -11.59
C GLY A 256 9.92 9.29 -12.25
N ILE A 257 10.44 8.37 -11.45
CA ILE A 257 11.31 7.29 -11.97
C ILE A 257 10.72 5.88 -11.82
N GLY A 258 9.58 5.72 -11.12
CA GLY A 258 9.00 4.41 -10.83
C GLY A 258 8.75 3.56 -12.09
N VAL A 259 8.17 4.15 -13.13
CA VAL A 259 7.92 3.48 -14.42
C VAL A 259 9.24 3.09 -15.12
N LEU A 260 10.23 3.96 -15.05
CA LEU A 260 11.56 3.72 -15.66
C LEU A 260 12.27 2.57 -14.95
N VAL A 261 12.29 2.57 -13.61
CA VAL A 261 12.91 1.51 -12.81
C VAL A 261 12.20 0.19 -13.06
N ALA A 262 10.86 0.14 -12.98
CA ALA A 262 10.09 -1.06 -13.28
C ALA A 262 10.33 -1.58 -14.72
N GLY A 263 10.42 -0.67 -15.68
CA GLY A 263 10.76 -0.99 -17.07
C GLY A 263 12.15 -1.57 -17.23
N ARG A 264 13.14 -1.00 -16.54
CA ARG A 264 14.54 -1.46 -16.56
C ARG A 264 14.70 -2.82 -15.89
N VAL A 265 14.04 -3.03 -14.74
CA VAL A 265 14.02 -4.33 -14.05
C VAL A 265 13.42 -5.42 -14.95
N ARG A 266 12.33 -5.14 -15.66
CA ARG A 266 11.75 -6.11 -16.60
C ARG A 266 12.68 -6.40 -17.79
N ARG A 267 13.30 -5.37 -18.38
CA ARG A 267 14.18 -5.51 -19.57
C ARG A 267 15.53 -6.14 -19.25
N SER A 268 15.98 -6.08 -18.00
CA SER A 268 17.28 -6.65 -17.62
C SER A 268 17.32 -8.18 -17.70
N GLY A 269 16.17 -8.86 -17.91
CA GLY A 269 16.09 -10.32 -17.88
C GLY A 269 16.40 -10.93 -16.51
N ALA A 270 16.56 -10.08 -15.48
CA ALA A 270 16.85 -10.54 -14.12
C ALA A 270 15.69 -11.37 -13.59
N ARG A 271 16.04 -12.41 -12.82
CA ARG A 271 15.04 -13.24 -12.13
C ARG A 271 14.26 -12.38 -11.14
N ARG A 272 12.94 -12.49 -11.15
CA ARG A 272 12.05 -11.70 -10.26
C ARG A 272 12.41 -11.85 -8.78
N THR A 273 12.83 -13.06 -8.37
CA THR A 273 13.33 -13.35 -7.02
C THR A 273 14.55 -12.51 -6.66
N ARG A 274 15.50 -12.38 -7.58
CA ARG A 274 16.74 -11.58 -7.38
C ARG A 274 16.44 -10.09 -7.34
N SER A 275 15.56 -9.62 -8.21
CA SER A 275 15.14 -8.21 -8.19
C SER A 275 14.40 -7.86 -6.90
N ALA A 276 13.48 -8.73 -6.45
CA ALA A 276 12.81 -8.54 -5.18
C ALA A 276 13.78 -8.60 -3.98
N ALA A 277 14.76 -9.53 -4.00
CA ALA A 277 15.80 -9.63 -2.99
C ALA A 277 16.70 -8.40 -2.96
N LEU A 278 17.08 -7.85 -4.13
CA LEU A 278 17.84 -6.60 -4.22
C LEU A 278 17.08 -5.45 -3.58
N GLY A 279 15.78 -5.32 -3.86
CA GLY A 279 14.95 -4.30 -3.22
C GLY A 279 14.89 -4.45 -1.70
N SER A 280 14.78 -5.68 -1.19
CA SER A 280 14.85 -5.95 0.26
C SER A 280 16.24 -5.63 0.85
N LEU A 281 17.34 -5.87 0.12
CA LEU A 281 18.68 -5.49 0.56
C LEU A 281 18.90 -3.98 0.58
N LEU A 282 18.29 -3.24 -0.36
CA LEU A 282 18.30 -1.77 -0.32
C LEU A 282 17.55 -1.23 0.92
N PHE A 283 16.42 -1.86 1.29
CA PHE A 283 15.78 -1.57 2.58
C PHE A 283 16.71 -1.84 3.75
N ALA A 284 17.36 -3.01 3.78
CA ALA A 284 18.32 -3.34 4.84
C ALA A 284 19.46 -2.31 4.93
N ALA A 285 20.01 -1.89 3.80
CA ALA A 285 21.04 -0.86 3.74
C ALA A 285 20.55 0.49 4.30
N ALA A 286 19.32 0.90 3.94
CA ALA A 286 18.70 2.11 4.47
C ALA A 286 18.52 2.02 6.00
N PHE A 287 18.08 0.87 6.53
CA PHE A 287 17.90 0.68 7.98
C PHE A 287 19.23 0.63 8.73
N VAL A 288 20.28 0.02 8.17
CA VAL A 288 21.63 0.08 8.75
C VAL A 288 22.15 1.51 8.74
N ALA A 289 21.93 2.27 7.66
CA ALA A 289 22.32 3.68 7.62
C ALA A 289 21.60 4.52 8.68
N GLN A 290 20.33 4.21 9.01
CA GLN A 290 19.62 4.85 10.14
C GLN A 290 20.27 4.52 11.49
N ILE A 291 20.73 3.29 11.71
CA ILE A 291 21.46 2.90 12.94
C ILE A 291 22.75 3.70 13.05
N VAL A 292 23.52 3.80 11.96
CA VAL A 292 24.76 4.56 11.92
C VAL A 292 24.51 6.04 12.21
N LEU A 293 23.50 6.63 11.56
CA LEU A 293 23.14 8.03 11.78
C LEU A 293 22.73 8.30 13.23
N GLY A 294 21.89 7.44 13.80
CA GLY A 294 21.44 7.54 15.20
C GLY A 294 22.55 7.29 16.23
N THR A 295 23.64 6.64 15.83
CA THR A 295 24.83 6.40 16.68
C THR A 295 25.80 7.56 16.61
N LEU A 296 26.10 8.06 15.41
CA LEU A 296 27.08 9.14 15.18
C LEU A 296 26.55 10.49 15.63
N ARG A 297 25.24 10.72 15.55
CA ARG A 297 24.56 11.98 15.92
C ARG A 297 25.28 13.22 15.40
N PRO A 298 25.51 13.35 14.08
CA PRO A 298 26.20 14.48 13.53
C PRO A 298 25.35 15.77 13.68
N GLY A 299 25.95 16.92 13.36
CA GLY A 299 25.23 18.19 13.40
C GLY A 299 23.98 18.20 12.53
N GLN A 300 23.06 19.13 12.82
CA GLN A 300 21.70 19.18 12.27
C GLN A 300 21.66 19.11 10.73
N THR A 301 22.50 19.88 10.04
CA THR A 301 22.54 19.90 8.56
C THR A 301 22.94 18.53 7.99
N VAL A 302 23.96 17.87 8.58
CA VAL A 302 24.39 16.54 8.13
C VAL A 302 23.32 15.50 8.40
N THR A 303 22.64 15.58 9.54
CA THR A 303 21.50 14.70 9.88
C THR A 303 20.38 14.84 8.86
N LEU A 304 20.00 16.08 8.49
CA LEU A 304 18.96 16.34 7.50
C LEU A 304 19.30 15.72 6.13
N VAL A 305 20.50 16.01 5.63
CA VAL A 305 20.96 15.51 4.33
C VAL A 305 21.05 13.99 4.34
N ALA A 306 21.60 13.40 5.41
CA ALA A 306 21.70 11.95 5.56
C ALA A 306 20.31 11.28 5.59
N LEU A 307 19.35 11.83 6.34
CA LEU A 307 17.97 11.30 6.38
C LEU A 307 17.32 11.31 5.00
N LEU A 308 17.44 12.40 4.25
CA LEU A 308 16.89 12.45 2.88
C LEU A 308 17.61 11.47 1.94
N ALA A 309 18.93 11.32 2.05
CA ALA A 309 19.68 10.34 1.28
C ALA A 309 19.24 8.89 1.63
N ILE A 310 19.01 8.59 2.90
CA ILE A 310 18.49 7.29 3.35
C ILE A 310 17.10 7.03 2.78
N VAL A 311 16.22 8.04 2.74
CA VAL A 311 14.88 7.93 2.13
C VAL A 311 14.99 7.66 0.63
N VAL A 312 15.96 8.22 -0.08
CA VAL A 312 16.23 7.90 -1.49
C VAL A 312 16.59 6.41 -1.64
N VAL A 313 17.53 5.89 -0.84
CA VAL A 313 17.92 4.47 -0.89
C VAL A 313 16.72 3.57 -0.56
N TYR A 314 15.96 3.91 0.47
CA TYR A 314 14.72 3.24 0.84
C TYR A 314 13.73 3.19 -0.33
N THR A 315 13.48 4.33 -0.97
CA THR A 315 12.55 4.43 -2.10
C THR A 315 13.02 3.63 -3.32
N LEU A 316 14.33 3.61 -3.60
CA LEU A 316 14.88 2.73 -4.64
C LEU A 316 14.63 1.26 -4.31
N GLY A 317 14.75 0.86 -3.04
CA GLY A 317 14.37 -0.47 -2.57
C GLY A 317 12.91 -0.80 -2.86
N GLU A 318 12.01 0.12 -2.56
CA GLU A 318 10.58 0.01 -2.85
C GLU A 318 10.30 -0.15 -4.35
N LEU A 319 10.87 0.70 -5.19
CA LEU A 319 10.68 0.70 -6.64
C LEU A 319 11.19 -0.57 -7.33
N VAL A 320 12.24 -1.19 -6.79
CA VAL A 320 12.78 -2.46 -7.31
C VAL A 320 12.00 -3.66 -6.78
N HIS A 321 11.63 -3.66 -5.48
CA HIS A 321 10.94 -4.77 -4.84
C HIS A 321 9.48 -4.90 -5.30
N SER A 322 8.71 -3.82 -5.27
CA SER A 322 7.25 -3.83 -5.43
C SER A 322 6.76 -4.49 -6.74
N PRO A 323 7.26 -4.12 -7.93
CA PRO A 323 6.82 -4.74 -9.18
C PRO A 323 7.22 -6.23 -9.26
N SER A 324 8.39 -6.59 -8.72
CA SER A 324 8.91 -7.96 -8.75
C SER A 324 8.15 -8.85 -7.78
N GLY A 325 7.90 -8.40 -6.55
CA GLY A 325 7.12 -9.12 -5.54
C GLY A 325 5.67 -9.35 -5.96
N GLY A 326 5.04 -8.32 -6.53
CA GLY A 326 3.69 -8.43 -7.09
C GLY A 326 3.61 -9.44 -8.25
N ALA A 327 4.55 -9.41 -9.19
CA ALA A 327 4.60 -10.37 -10.29
C ALA A 327 4.86 -11.80 -9.78
N LEU A 328 5.76 -11.99 -8.81
CA LEU A 328 6.01 -13.30 -8.18
C LEU A 328 4.74 -13.88 -7.57
N SER A 329 3.98 -13.09 -6.80
CA SER A 329 2.78 -13.58 -6.14
C SER A 329 1.70 -14.03 -7.13
N VAL A 330 1.55 -13.31 -8.25
CA VAL A 330 0.56 -13.64 -9.30
C VAL A 330 0.98 -14.87 -10.08
N SER A 331 2.26 -14.95 -10.49
CA SER A 331 2.74 -16.03 -11.35
C SER A 331 3.01 -17.34 -10.59
N ALA A 332 3.28 -17.28 -9.28
CA ALA A 332 3.41 -18.46 -8.43
C ALA A 332 2.07 -19.07 -8.04
N ALA A 333 0.96 -18.35 -8.23
CA ALA A 333 -0.38 -18.80 -7.84
C ALA A 333 -1.04 -19.59 -8.98
N PRO A 334 -1.49 -20.87 -8.75
CA PRO A 334 -2.21 -21.66 -9.73
C PRO A 334 -3.49 -20.94 -10.20
N GLU A 335 -3.76 -20.94 -11.50
CA GLU A 335 -4.87 -20.18 -12.10
C GLU A 335 -6.22 -20.46 -11.47
N ALA A 336 -6.54 -21.74 -11.26
CA ALA A 336 -7.84 -22.17 -10.74
C ALA A 336 -8.16 -21.64 -9.33
N VAL A 337 -7.14 -21.30 -8.54
CA VAL A 337 -7.26 -20.89 -7.13
C VAL A 337 -6.48 -19.61 -6.81
N ARG A 338 -6.03 -18.89 -7.84
CA ARG A 338 -5.20 -17.67 -7.75
C ARG A 338 -5.74 -16.67 -6.73
N GLY A 339 -7.05 -16.48 -6.67
CA GLY A 339 -7.66 -15.55 -5.72
C GLY A 339 -7.34 -15.85 -4.26
N ARG A 340 -7.28 -17.13 -3.86
CA ARG A 340 -6.95 -17.53 -2.47
C ARG A 340 -5.47 -17.33 -2.15
N TYR A 341 -4.60 -17.63 -3.10
CA TYR A 341 -3.17 -17.40 -2.99
C TYR A 341 -2.88 -15.91 -2.81
N LEU A 342 -3.45 -15.07 -3.66
CA LEU A 342 -3.28 -13.62 -3.56
C LEU A 342 -3.90 -13.03 -2.29
N ALA A 343 -5.04 -13.58 -1.83
CA ALA A 343 -5.63 -13.18 -0.54
C ALA A 343 -4.69 -13.51 0.63
N THR A 344 -4.07 -14.69 0.64
CA THR A 344 -3.09 -15.09 1.68
C THR A 344 -1.85 -14.18 1.63
N TYR A 345 -1.34 -13.91 0.43
CA TYR A 345 -0.22 -13.01 0.24
C TYR A 345 -0.54 -11.58 0.74
N GLN A 346 -1.72 -11.05 0.40
CA GLN A 346 -2.17 -9.73 0.86
C GLN A 346 -2.43 -9.69 2.37
N LEU A 347 -2.91 -10.80 2.95
CA LEU A 347 -3.12 -10.90 4.39
C LEU A 347 -1.80 -10.74 5.16
N SER A 348 -0.68 -11.29 4.65
CA SER A 348 0.64 -11.11 5.28
C SER A 348 1.07 -9.65 5.31
N TYR A 349 0.85 -8.92 4.23
CA TYR A 349 1.11 -7.48 4.19
C TYR A 349 0.22 -6.71 5.19
N SER A 350 -1.07 -7.02 5.21
CA SER A 350 -2.03 -6.37 6.10
C SER A 350 -1.74 -6.66 7.58
N LEU A 351 -1.29 -7.88 7.89
CA LEU A 351 -0.88 -8.27 9.24
C LEU A 351 0.38 -7.51 9.67
N ALA A 352 1.40 -7.41 8.82
CA ALA A 352 2.61 -6.66 9.11
C ALA A 352 2.30 -5.18 9.42
N THR A 353 1.48 -4.55 8.57
CA THR A 353 1.09 -3.14 8.77
C THR A 353 0.20 -2.93 9.99
N ALA A 354 -0.60 -3.92 10.39
CA ALA A 354 -1.39 -3.85 11.62
C ALA A 354 -0.53 -3.98 12.88
N LEU A 355 0.53 -4.81 12.84
CA LEU A 355 1.46 -5.01 13.95
C LEU A 355 2.48 -3.87 14.10
N ALA A 356 2.79 -3.17 13.01
CA ALA A 356 3.83 -2.15 12.97
C ALA A 356 3.74 -1.09 14.09
N PRO A 357 2.57 -0.52 14.42
CA PRO A 357 2.47 0.51 15.45
C PRO A 357 2.97 0.03 16.83
N SER A 358 2.49 -1.12 17.32
CA SER A 358 2.94 -1.67 18.62
C SER A 358 4.39 -2.12 18.58
N LEU A 359 4.79 -2.78 17.49
CA LEU A 359 6.16 -3.27 17.33
C LEU A 359 7.16 -2.11 17.40
N PHE A 360 6.90 -1.05 16.64
CA PHE A 360 7.85 0.07 16.55
C PHE A 360 7.84 0.93 17.80
N THR A 361 6.68 1.21 18.40
CA THR A 361 6.63 1.95 19.66
C THR A 361 7.29 1.17 20.80
N GLY A 362 7.06 -0.15 20.88
CA GLY A 362 7.68 -1.00 21.92
C GLY A 362 9.20 -1.08 21.77
N LEU A 363 9.71 -1.29 20.56
CA LEU A 363 11.15 -1.36 20.30
C LEU A 363 11.82 0.00 20.52
N LEU A 364 11.19 1.08 20.09
CA LEU A 364 11.73 2.44 20.25
C LEU A 364 11.79 2.88 21.71
N ALA A 365 10.85 2.41 22.53
CA ALA A 365 10.86 2.66 23.97
C ALA A 365 12.05 2.02 24.69
N LEU A 366 12.62 0.95 24.13
CA LEU A 366 13.82 0.28 24.66
C LEU A 366 15.11 0.96 24.20
N ASP A 367 15.26 1.18 22.89
CA ASP A 367 16.40 1.90 22.29
C ASP A 367 16.01 2.37 20.89
N GLY A 368 16.41 3.61 20.52
CA GLY A 368 16.11 4.20 19.22
C GLY A 368 16.66 3.44 18.02
N ARG A 369 17.66 2.58 18.21
CA ARG A 369 18.29 1.77 17.14
C ARG A 369 17.62 0.42 16.95
N LEU A 370 16.94 -0.11 17.96
CA LEU A 370 16.33 -1.45 17.93
C LEU A 370 15.33 -1.63 16.79
N PRO A 371 14.38 -0.72 16.53
CA PRO A 371 13.45 -0.91 15.43
C PRO A 371 14.16 -1.06 14.09
N TRP A 372 15.21 -0.25 13.85
CA TRP A 372 15.99 -0.29 12.62
C TRP A 372 16.79 -1.57 12.50
N ALA A 373 17.36 -2.08 13.60
CA ALA A 373 18.07 -3.36 13.64
C ALA A 373 17.14 -4.53 13.32
N VAL A 374 15.95 -4.56 13.92
CA VAL A 374 14.94 -5.59 13.64
C VAL A 374 14.51 -5.54 12.17
N LEU A 375 14.29 -4.34 11.62
CA LEU A 375 13.94 -4.16 10.21
C LEU A 375 15.07 -4.56 9.26
N ALA A 376 16.33 -4.25 9.59
CA ALA A 376 17.49 -4.65 8.80
C ALA A 376 17.62 -6.19 8.75
N VAL A 377 17.45 -6.86 9.89
CA VAL A 377 17.44 -8.33 9.97
C VAL A 377 16.25 -8.90 9.19
N ALA A 378 15.05 -8.34 9.34
CA ALA A 378 13.85 -8.77 8.63
C ALA A 378 14.02 -8.63 7.11
N ALA A 379 14.52 -7.49 6.63
CA ALA A 379 14.75 -7.24 5.21
C ALA A 379 15.83 -8.16 4.63
N THR A 380 16.92 -8.39 5.37
CA THR A 380 17.97 -9.35 4.98
C THR A 380 17.43 -10.78 4.97
N GLY A 381 16.64 -11.16 5.96
CA GLY A 381 15.95 -12.45 6.04
C GLY A 381 14.99 -12.65 4.87
N ALA A 382 14.22 -11.62 4.50
CA ALA A 382 13.35 -11.64 3.32
C ALA A 382 14.14 -11.85 2.03
N ALA A 383 15.27 -11.13 1.86
CA ALA A 383 16.15 -11.30 0.70
C ALA A 383 16.71 -12.72 0.62
N ALA A 384 17.22 -13.25 1.73
CA ALA A 384 17.73 -14.63 1.80
C ALA A 384 16.64 -15.67 1.50
N ALA A 385 15.44 -15.47 2.02
CA ALA A 385 14.29 -16.34 1.74
C ALA A 385 13.93 -16.31 0.24
N LEU A 386 13.84 -15.13 -0.38
CA LEU A 386 13.56 -14.99 -1.81
C LEU A 386 14.60 -15.67 -2.69
N LEU A 387 15.90 -15.57 -2.35
CA LEU A 387 16.97 -16.23 -3.08
C LEU A 387 16.91 -17.76 -2.92
N ARG A 388 16.59 -18.28 -1.71
CA ARG A 388 16.42 -19.72 -1.48
C ARG A 388 15.20 -20.28 -2.20
N LEU A 389 14.10 -19.51 -2.26
CA LEU A 389 12.87 -19.89 -2.93
C LEU A 389 13.01 -19.94 -4.46
N GLU A 390 14.02 -19.31 -5.05
CA GLU A 390 14.27 -19.31 -6.49
C GLU A 390 14.27 -20.72 -7.09
N ARG A 391 14.75 -21.71 -6.36
CA ARG A 391 14.83 -23.11 -6.80
C ARG A 391 13.54 -23.91 -6.60
N HIS A 392 12.60 -23.38 -5.83
CA HIS A 392 11.38 -24.08 -5.42
C HIS A 392 10.11 -23.49 -6.04
N LEU A 393 10.20 -22.27 -6.57
CA LEU A 393 9.10 -21.62 -7.26
C LEU A 393 9.04 -22.07 -8.74
N PRO A 394 7.85 -22.05 -9.36
CA PRO A 394 7.71 -22.34 -10.80
C PRO A 394 8.61 -21.43 -11.64
N ALA A 395 9.20 -21.98 -12.69
CA ALA A 395 10.09 -21.22 -13.58
C ALA A 395 9.40 -19.98 -14.16
N GLU A 396 8.13 -20.09 -14.53
CA GLU A 396 7.27 -18.99 -15.02
C GLU A 396 7.09 -17.86 -14.01
N ALA A 397 7.16 -18.17 -12.70
CA ALA A 397 7.13 -17.17 -11.66
C ALA A 397 8.47 -16.44 -11.52
N VAL A 398 9.57 -17.15 -11.66
CA VAL A 398 10.93 -16.63 -11.46
C VAL A 398 11.40 -15.79 -12.64
N TYR A 399 11.14 -16.23 -13.87
CA TYR A 399 11.60 -15.54 -15.08
C TYR A 399 10.51 -14.58 -15.58
N ALA A 400 10.91 -13.36 -15.96
CA ALA A 400 10.05 -12.49 -16.74
C ALA A 400 10.02 -13.07 -18.16
N GLU A 401 8.85 -13.29 -18.75
CA GLU A 401 8.76 -13.59 -20.18
C GLU A 401 9.44 -12.45 -20.94
N PRO A 402 10.37 -12.76 -21.87
CA PRO A 402 10.86 -11.73 -22.76
C PRO A 402 9.66 -11.15 -23.51
N PRO A 403 9.62 -9.81 -23.76
CA PRO A 403 8.59 -9.25 -24.59
C PRO A 403 8.61 -10.04 -25.91
N VAL A 404 7.45 -10.60 -26.28
CA VAL A 404 7.30 -11.33 -27.55
C VAL A 404 7.86 -10.40 -28.62
N ALA A 405 8.99 -10.79 -29.22
CA ALA A 405 9.51 -10.07 -30.38
C ALA A 405 8.37 -10.09 -31.38
N VAL A 406 7.84 -8.91 -31.70
CA VAL A 406 6.92 -8.76 -32.81
C VAL A 406 7.70 -9.27 -33.99
N VAL A 407 7.41 -10.50 -34.41
CA VAL A 407 7.96 -11.07 -35.64
C VAL A 407 7.44 -10.18 -36.74
N ALA A 408 8.28 -9.22 -37.13
CA ALA A 408 8.04 -8.39 -38.28
C ALA A 408 8.00 -9.32 -39.48
N GLY A 409 6.80 -9.52 -40.02
CA GLY A 409 6.61 -9.93 -41.40
C GLY A 409 7.00 -11.37 -41.72
N SER A 410 6.13 -12.34 -41.47
CA SER A 410 5.89 -13.37 -42.46
C SER A 410 4.89 -12.79 -43.48
N ALA A 411 5.40 -12.14 -44.49
CA ALA A 411 4.61 -11.89 -45.70
C ALA A 411 4.06 -13.24 -46.20
N PRO A 412 2.80 -13.33 -46.59
CA PRO A 412 2.28 -14.55 -47.19
C PRO A 412 3.03 -14.79 -48.51
N ARG A 413 3.80 -15.90 -48.54
CA ARG A 413 4.40 -16.37 -49.80
C ARG A 413 3.30 -16.65 -50.80
N GLY A 414 3.38 -15.95 -51.92
CA GLY A 414 2.90 -16.15 -53.23
C GLY A 414 1.72 -17.13 -53.43
N ALA A 415 0.58 -16.60 -53.82
CA ALA A 415 -0.35 -17.30 -54.66
C ALA A 415 0.32 -17.56 -55.99
N GLU A 416 0.57 -18.82 -56.35
CA GLU A 416 0.91 -19.25 -57.69
C GLU A 416 -0.19 -18.83 -58.68
N PRO A 417 0.12 -18.28 -59.85
CA PRO A 417 -0.88 -18.01 -60.85
C PRO A 417 -1.32 -19.33 -61.50
N THR A 418 -2.54 -19.71 -61.28
CA THR A 418 -3.21 -20.80 -62.02
C THR A 418 -3.26 -20.42 -63.50
N ALA A 419 -2.56 -21.21 -64.31
CA ALA A 419 -2.58 -21.12 -65.76
C ALA A 419 -4.01 -21.37 -66.30
N ALA A 420 -4.54 -20.39 -66.97
CA ALA A 420 -5.75 -20.53 -67.77
C ALA A 420 -5.43 -21.39 -69.01
N THR A 421 -6.00 -22.60 -69.04
CA THR A 421 -6.03 -23.45 -70.23
C THR A 421 -7.18 -22.98 -71.14
N THR A 422 -6.85 -22.35 -72.26
CA THR A 422 -7.78 -22.15 -73.37
C THR A 422 -7.92 -23.46 -74.14
N ALA A 423 -9.13 -23.91 -74.31
CA ALA A 423 -9.51 -24.87 -75.33
C ALA A 423 -10.80 -24.42 -76.07
N SER A 424 -10.61 -24.10 -77.36
CA SER A 424 -11.54 -24.11 -78.48
C SER A 424 -13.03 -23.95 -78.25
#